data_fb7cea56e6f4182eeab825629a87c7d4
#
_entry.id   fb7cea56e6f4182eeab825629a87c7d4
#
_cell.length_a   1.000
_cell.length_b   1.000
_cell.length_c   1.000
_cell.angle_alpha   90.00
_cell.angle_beta   90.00
_cell.angle_gamma   90.00
#
_symmetry.space_group_name_H-M   'P 1'
#
loop_
_entity.id
_entity.type
_entity.pdbx_description
1 polymer ?
#
loop_
_entity_poly.entity_id
_entity_poly.type
_entity_poly.pdbx_seq_one_letter_code
_entity_poly.pdbx_strand_id
1 'polypeptide(L)'
;MRTDDRQPPLGLAEDDDTATATAAVGVHEEVPTGNTFDKYGSTNPVVKRLMTGFHASLDDLWAQAQPRSILDVGCGEGVLTSEWAERLGDGRIVGIDLDDPKLRAEWEKRSRPNLEFRAEEATRLSFADDEFDMATAIEVLEHVPQPEQTLAEMARVAERYLLVSVPREPIWRIVNMARGAYWKTLGNTPGHVNHWSKVSFKSLLTQYGKVEEIRSPFPWTMLLVRVDQGR
;
A
#
# COMPACT_ATOMS: atom_id res chain seq x y z
N MET A 1 -36.03 28.65 -77.40
CA MET A 1 -36.95 29.79 -77.28
C MET A 1 -37.25 29.96 -75.78
N ARG A 2 -36.84 31.09 -75.23
CA ARG A 2 -37.08 31.67 -73.88
C ARG A 2 -36.59 30.85 -72.66
N THR A 3 -35.52 31.35 -72.21
CA THR A 3 -35.04 31.71 -70.86
C THR A 3 -36.15 31.97 -69.82
N ASP A 4 -35.99 31.39 -68.62
CA ASP A 4 -36.39 32.10 -67.44
C ASP A 4 -35.43 31.80 -66.29
N ASP A 5 -34.70 32.83 -65.94
CA ASP A 5 -33.85 32.98 -64.75
C ASP A 5 -34.77 33.17 -63.53
N ARG A 6 -34.62 32.35 -62.51
CA ARG A 6 -34.96 32.75 -61.13
C ARG A 6 -34.08 32.07 -60.10
N GLN A 7 -33.16 32.84 -59.52
CA GLN A 7 -32.51 32.53 -58.26
C GLN A 7 -33.55 32.41 -57.13
N PRO A 8 -33.42 31.43 -56.24
CA PRO A 8 -34.10 31.43 -54.96
C PRO A 8 -33.26 32.17 -53.88
N PRO A 9 -33.96 32.62 -52.78
CA PRO A 9 -33.40 33.52 -51.80
C PRO A 9 -32.53 32.86 -50.73
N LEU A 10 -31.67 33.68 -50.12
CA LEU A 10 -30.92 33.43 -48.93
C LEU A 10 -31.79 32.89 -47.78
N GLY A 11 -31.49 31.70 -47.27
CA GLY A 11 -32.07 31.12 -46.07
C GLY A 11 -30.98 30.94 -45.03
N LEU A 12 -31.13 31.67 -43.99
CA LEU A 12 -30.75 31.54 -42.56
C LEU A 12 -29.75 30.44 -42.17
N ALA A 13 -28.68 30.90 -41.53
CA ALA A 13 -27.75 30.09 -40.76
C ALA A 13 -28.49 29.37 -39.62
N GLU A 14 -28.34 28.06 -39.57
CA GLU A 14 -28.63 27.27 -38.36
C GLU A 14 -27.33 27.19 -37.56
N ASP A 15 -27.35 27.73 -36.34
CA ASP A 15 -26.32 27.62 -35.36
C ASP A 15 -26.22 26.15 -34.88
N ASP A 16 -25.17 25.46 -35.30
CA ASP A 16 -24.83 24.13 -34.78
C ASP A 16 -23.99 24.29 -33.51
N ASP A 17 -24.73 24.37 -32.40
CA ASP A 17 -24.17 24.46 -31.05
C ASP A 17 -23.70 23.06 -30.58
N THR A 18 -22.64 22.53 -31.21
CA THR A 18 -21.97 21.36 -30.73
C THR A 18 -21.13 21.73 -29.48
N ALA A 19 -21.78 21.71 -28.35
CA ALA A 19 -21.13 21.75 -27.04
C ALA A 19 -20.14 20.59 -26.93
N THR A 20 -18.88 20.85 -27.20
CA THR A 20 -17.76 19.97 -26.90
C THR A 20 -17.66 19.86 -25.38
N ALA A 21 -18.23 18.82 -24.83
CA ALA A 21 -18.00 18.40 -23.44
C ALA A 21 -16.52 18.03 -23.32
N THR A 22 -15.72 18.98 -22.89
CA THR A 22 -14.35 18.72 -22.45
C THR A 22 -14.43 17.88 -21.18
N ALA A 23 -14.27 16.58 -21.34
CA ALA A 23 -14.07 15.68 -20.21
C ALA A 23 -12.84 16.20 -19.43
N ALA A 24 -13.07 16.65 -18.21
CA ALA A 24 -12.01 16.95 -17.26
C ALA A 24 -11.23 15.65 -17.04
N VAL A 25 -10.04 15.56 -17.61
CA VAL A 25 -9.06 14.55 -17.27
C VAL A 25 -8.71 14.82 -15.82
N GLY A 26 -9.30 14.03 -14.93
CA GLY A 26 -8.91 13.99 -13.53
C GLY A 26 -7.42 13.69 -13.48
N VAL A 27 -6.65 14.62 -12.93
CA VAL A 27 -5.25 14.38 -12.57
C VAL A 27 -5.32 13.33 -11.48
N HIS A 28 -5.16 12.06 -11.84
CA HIS A 28 -4.86 11.02 -10.87
C HIS A 28 -3.48 11.38 -10.32
N GLU A 29 -3.46 11.87 -9.09
CA GLU A 29 -2.22 11.99 -8.33
C GLU A 29 -1.63 10.57 -8.29
N GLU A 30 -0.49 10.36 -8.95
CA GLU A 30 0.18 9.06 -9.00
C GLU A 30 0.47 8.64 -7.56
N VAL A 31 -0.10 7.53 -7.13
CA VAL A 31 0.24 6.92 -5.83
C VAL A 31 1.71 6.52 -5.92
N PRO A 32 2.57 7.01 -5.01
CA PRO A 32 3.98 6.67 -5.07
C PRO A 32 4.17 5.16 -4.90
N THR A 33 4.75 4.50 -5.90
CA THR A 33 5.14 3.09 -5.83
C THR A 33 6.58 2.97 -5.36
N GLY A 34 6.88 1.95 -4.55
CA GLY A 34 8.21 1.68 -4.04
C GLY A 34 8.67 2.62 -2.90
N ASN A 35 9.89 2.39 -2.41
CA ASN A 35 10.47 3.18 -1.32
C ASN A 35 10.92 4.56 -1.80
N THR A 36 10.25 5.63 -1.39
CA THR A 36 10.68 7.01 -1.64
C THR A 36 11.94 7.42 -0.87
N PHE A 37 12.35 6.63 0.12
CA PHE A 37 13.57 6.84 0.90
C PHE A 37 14.28 5.50 1.10
N ASP A 38 15.55 5.40 0.65
CA ASP A 38 16.38 4.21 0.87
C ASP A 38 16.69 4.03 2.38
N LYS A 39 15.77 3.36 3.06
CA LYS A 39 15.89 3.02 4.49
C LYS A 39 16.94 1.92 4.71
N TYR A 40 17.12 1.04 3.73
CA TYR A 40 17.97 -0.14 3.82
C TYR A 40 19.45 0.16 3.51
N GLY A 41 19.75 1.08 2.58
CA GLY A 41 21.11 1.49 2.21
C GLY A 41 21.68 2.62 3.06
N SER A 42 20.93 3.21 4.00
CA SER A 42 21.38 4.36 4.77
C SER A 42 22.60 4.06 5.64
N THR A 43 23.65 4.89 5.52
CA THR A 43 24.86 4.82 6.36
C THR A 43 24.72 5.56 7.69
N ASN A 44 23.65 6.34 7.90
CA ASN A 44 23.41 7.11 9.12
C ASN A 44 23.19 6.18 10.33
N PRO A 45 24.00 6.29 11.41
CA PRO A 45 23.90 5.40 12.56
C PRO A 45 22.56 5.50 13.31
N VAL A 46 21.90 6.67 13.29
CA VAL A 46 20.57 6.85 13.88
C VAL A 46 19.53 6.05 13.07
N VAL A 47 19.55 6.16 11.75
CA VAL A 47 18.65 5.41 10.86
C VAL A 47 18.87 3.92 11.03
N LYS A 48 20.14 3.46 11.05
CA LYS A 48 20.46 2.04 11.30
C LYS A 48 19.89 1.54 12.61
N ARG A 49 20.04 2.30 13.71
CA ARG A 49 19.48 1.91 15.02
C ARG A 49 17.95 1.84 15.01
N LEU A 50 17.28 2.77 14.32
CA LEU A 50 15.83 2.75 14.17
C LEU A 50 15.38 1.53 13.38
N MET A 51 16.04 1.24 12.26
CA MET A 51 15.73 0.06 11.43
C MET A 51 16.03 -1.25 12.16
N THR A 52 17.10 -1.33 12.96
CA THR A 52 17.34 -2.51 13.81
C THR A 52 16.18 -2.76 14.78
N GLY A 53 15.65 -1.72 15.44
CA GLY A 53 14.48 -1.84 16.31
C GLY A 53 13.21 -2.22 15.56
N PHE A 54 13.05 -1.72 14.33
CA PHE A 54 11.95 -2.06 13.44
C PHE A 54 11.98 -3.55 13.07
N HIS A 55 13.10 -4.05 12.55
CA HIS A 55 13.26 -5.45 12.17
C HIS A 55 13.15 -6.39 13.37
N ALA A 56 13.74 -6.06 14.50
CA ALA A 56 13.60 -6.87 15.71
C ALA A 56 12.13 -7.00 16.15
N SER A 57 11.35 -5.94 16.02
CA SER A 57 9.91 -5.97 16.32
C SER A 57 9.12 -6.83 15.34
N LEU A 58 9.45 -6.77 14.03
CA LEU A 58 8.86 -7.66 13.02
C LEU A 58 9.20 -9.12 13.30
N ASP A 59 10.46 -9.41 13.64
CA ASP A 59 10.94 -10.76 13.95
C ASP A 59 10.22 -11.35 15.18
N ASP A 60 10.02 -10.55 16.22
CA ASP A 60 9.26 -10.95 17.40
C ASP A 60 7.81 -11.32 17.05
N LEU A 61 7.14 -10.49 16.23
CA LEU A 61 5.75 -10.73 15.82
C LEU A 61 5.64 -11.93 14.87
N TRP A 62 6.60 -12.08 13.95
CA TRP A 62 6.71 -13.27 13.12
C TRP A 62 6.88 -14.54 13.94
N ALA A 63 7.79 -14.54 14.93
CA ALA A 63 8.05 -15.70 15.78
C ALA A 63 6.80 -16.15 16.56
N GLN A 64 5.90 -15.22 16.87
CA GLN A 64 4.61 -15.54 17.52
C GLN A 64 3.59 -16.10 16.53
N ALA A 65 3.51 -15.51 15.32
CA ALA A 65 2.57 -15.95 14.28
C ALA A 65 2.94 -17.31 13.69
N GLN A 66 4.25 -17.61 13.53
CA GLN A 66 4.78 -18.82 12.91
C GLN A 66 4.04 -19.21 11.62
N PRO A 67 3.97 -18.30 10.62
CA PRO A 67 3.24 -18.56 9.40
C PRO A 67 3.97 -19.58 8.51
N ARG A 68 3.24 -20.35 7.73
CA ARG A 68 3.74 -21.25 6.68
C ARG A 68 3.43 -20.72 5.29
N SER A 69 2.42 -19.83 5.19
CA SER A 69 2.07 -19.12 3.96
C SER A 69 1.79 -17.65 4.27
N ILE A 70 2.27 -16.74 3.39
CA ILE A 70 2.16 -15.30 3.58
C ILE A 70 1.71 -14.63 2.29
N LEU A 71 0.78 -13.68 2.41
CA LEU A 71 0.53 -12.66 1.42
C LEU A 71 1.13 -11.33 1.91
N ASP A 72 2.10 -10.79 1.18
CA ASP A 72 2.72 -9.50 1.48
C ASP A 72 2.13 -8.41 0.57
N VAL A 73 1.23 -7.62 1.12
CA VAL A 73 0.48 -6.56 0.41
C VAL A 73 1.30 -5.28 0.43
N GLY A 74 1.54 -4.69 -0.75
CA GLY A 74 2.40 -3.52 -0.91
C GLY A 74 3.88 -3.88 -0.72
N CYS A 75 4.33 -4.97 -1.36
CA CYS A 75 5.67 -5.52 -1.19
C CYS A 75 6.81 -4.63 -1.73
N GLY A 76 6.48 -3.59 -2.51
CA GLY A 76 7.46 -2.70 -3.13
C GLY A 76 8.46 -3.47 -3.99
N GLU A 77 9.74 -3.18 -3.83
CA GLU A 77 10.82 -3.87 -4.52
C GLU A 77 11.01 -5.34 -4.09
N GLY A 78 10.22 -5.82 -3.13
CA GLY A 78 10.23 -7.22 -2.68
C GLY A 78 11.43 -7.60 -1.80
N VAL A 79 12.11 -6.64 -1.18
CA VAL A 79 13.28 -6.91 -0.32
C VAL A 79 12.86 -7.73 0.90
N LEU A 80 11.91 -7.22 1.68
CA LEU A 80 11.40 -7.88 2.88
C LEU A 80 10.71 -9.21 2.54
N THR A 81 9.92 -9.23 1.47
CA THR A 81 9.25 -10.43 0.95
C THR A 81 10.26 -11.54 0.63
N SER A 82 11.40 -11.19 0.00
CA SER A 82 12.47 -12.14 -0.33
C SER A 82 13.20 -12.65 0.92
N GLU A 83 13.45 -11.81 1.94
CA GLU A 83 14.01 -12.21 3.22
C GLU A 83 13.07 -13.20 3.95
N TRP A 84 11.76 -12.92 3.91
CA TRP A 84 10.76 -13.82 4.48
C TRP A 84 10.61 -15.12 3.70
N ALA A 85 10.72 -15.10 2.37
CA ALA A 85 10.78 -16.33 1.55
C ALA A 85 11.91 -17.25 1.97
N GLU A 86 13.10 -16.70 2.22
CA GLU A 86 14.25 -17.46 2.71
C GLU A 86 13.99 -18.07 4.10
N ARG A 87 13.39 -17.29 4.98
CA ARG A 87 13.07 -17.73 6.34
C ARG A 87 11.97 -18.79 6.39
N LEU A 88 10.99 -18.75 5.46
CA LEU A 88 9.91 -19.73 5.36
C LEU A 88 10.40 -21.14 4.92
N GLY A 89 11.53 -21.23 4.21
CA GLY A 89 12.02 -22.49 3.68
C GLY A 89 11.05 -23.11 2.68
N ASP A 90 10.35 -24.16 3.08
CA ASP A 90 9.35 -24.87 2.24
C ASP A 90 7.97 -24.20 2.25
N GLY A 91 7.79 -23.12 2.99
CA GLY A 91 6.53 -22.36 3.01
C GLY A 91 6.35 -21.51 1.75
N ARG A 92 5.13 -20.99 1.53
CA ARG A 92 4.78 -20.16 0.36
C ARG A 92 4.69 -18.68 0.73
N ILE A 93 5.20 -17.80 -0.11
CA ILE A 93 4.97 -16.35 0.00
C ILE A 93 4.61 -15.76 -1.36
N VAL A 94 3.62 -14.88 -1.35
CA VAL A 94 3.24 -14.07 -2.51
C VAL A 94 3.36 -12.60 -2.11
N GLY A 95 4.14 -11.84 -2.87
CA GLY A 95 4.19 -10.38 -2.76
C GLY A 95 3.31 -9.75 -3.82
N ILE A 96 2.50 -8.76 -3.43
CA ILE A 96 1.70 -7.99 -4.39
C ILE A 96 1.97 -6.50 -4.24
N ASP A 97 1.95 -5.79 -5.37
CA ASP A 97 1.99 -4.33 -5.44
C ASP A 97 1.30 -3.85 -6.72
N LEU A 98 1.18 -2.54 -6.89
CA LEU A 98 0.65 -1.93 -8.11
C LEU A 98 1.56 -2.25 -9.29
N ASP A 99 0.98 -2.24 -10.50
CA ASP A 99 1.73 -2.50 -11.73
C ASP A 99 2.70 -1.35 -12.04
N ASP A 100 3.97 -1.54 -11.71
CA ASP A 100 5.06 -0.61 -12.01
C ASP A 100 6.22 -1.38 -12.67
N PRO A 101 6.66 -0.98 -13.87
CA PRO A 101 7.80 -1.62 -14.55
C PRO A 101 9.10 -1.64 -13.72
N LYS A 102 9.31 -0.66 -12.83
CA LYS A 102 10.48 -0.62 -11.95
C LYS A 102 10.41 -1.71 -10.90
N LEU A 103 9.23 -1.92 -10.30
CA LEU A 103 9.01 -2.99 -9.32
C LEU A 103 9.17 -4.36 -9.98
N ARG A 104 8.60 -4.58 -11.17
CA ARG A 104 8.77 -5.82 -11.92
C ARG A 104 10.25 -6.16 -12.17
N ALA A 105 11.06 -5.18 -12.57
CA ALA A 105 12.50 -5.36 -12.77
C ALA A 105 13.25 -5.71 -11.48
N GLU A 106 12.78 -5.27 -10.32
CA GLU A 106 13.32 -5.67 -9.01
C GLU A 106 12.89 -7.08 -8.60
N TRP A 107 11.63 -7.47 -8.89
CA TRP A 107 11.11 -8.80 -8.62
C TRP A 107 11.85 -9.89 -9.40
N GLU A 108 12.17 -9.64 -10.67
CA GLU A 108 12.95 -10.58 -11.51
C GLU A 108 14.31 -10.93 -10.90
N LYS A 109 14.92 -10.02 -10.13
CA LYS A 109 16.20 -10.25 -9.44
C LYS A 109 16.06 -11.15 -8.19
N ARG A 110 14.83 -11.39 -7.71
CA ARG A 110 14.55 -12.05 -6.43
C ARG A 110 13.82 -13.38 -6.59
N SER A 111 14.04 -14.08 -7.71
CA SER A 111 13.40 -15.37 -7.99
C SER A 111 13.78 -16.44 -6.97
N ARG A 112 12.78 -17.10 -6.37
CA ARG A 112 12.92 -18.24 -5.47
C ARG A 112 11.79 -19.24 -5.72
N PRO A 113 11.97 -20.55 -5.47
CA PRO A 113 10.92 -21.55 -5.74
C PRO A 113 9.63 -21.33 -4.95
N ASN A 114 9.71 -20.72 -3.76
CA ASN A 114 8.61 -20.50 -2.83
C ASN A 114 8.10 -19.04 -2.83
N LEU A 115 8.61 -18.18 -3.73
CA LEU A 115 8.29 -16.76 -3.82
C LEU A 115 7.66 -16.45 -5.18
N GLU A 116 6.51 -15.81 -5.13
CA GLU A 116 5.81 -15.28 -6.29
C GLU A 116 5.56 -13.79 -6.11
N PHE A 117 5.69 -13.01 -7.18
CA PHE A 117 5.26 -11.61 -7.21
C PHE A 117 4.15 -11.41 -8.23
N ARG A 118 3.15 -10.61 -7.87
CA ARG A 118 2.02 -10.26 -8.75
C ARG A 118 1.72 -8.77 -8.71
N ALA A 119 1.27 -8.23 -9.83
CA ALA A 119 0.68 -6.91 -9.89
C ALA A 119 -0.81 -7.02 -9.58
N GLU A 120 -1.25 -6.55 -8.42
CA GLU A 120 -2.65 -6.57 -7.97
C GLU A 120 -2.98 -5.33 -7.14
N GLU A 121 -4.26 -4.97 -7.11
CA GLU A 121 -4.78 -3.93 -6.23
C GLU A 121 -5.18 -4.50 -4.87
N ALA A 122 -4.66 -3.91 -3.79
CA ALA A 122 -4.91 -4.36 -2.42
C ALA A 122 -6.38 -4.30 -1.98
N THR A 123 -7.22 -3.51 -2.68
CA THR A 123 -8.65 -3.37 -2.41
C THR A 123 -9.51 -4.47 -3.02
N ARG A 124 -8.91 -5.34 -3.86
CA ARG A 124 -9.61 -6.46 -4.51
C ARG A 124 -8.62 -7.57 -4.84
N LEU A 125 -8.43 -8.49 -3.92
CA LEU A 125 -7.47 -9.58 -4.04
C LEU A 125 -8.06 -10.78 -4.81
N SER A 126 -7.27 -11.36 -5.71
CA SER A 126 -7.67 -12.52 -6.53
C SER A 126 -7.60 -13.86 -5.79
N PHE A 127 -7.22 -13.86 -4.52
CA PHE A 127 -7.05 -15.05 -3.69
C PHE A 127 -8.35 -15.49 -3.04
N ALA A 128 -8.44 -16.78 -2.71
CA ALA A 128 -9.57 -17.35 -1.98
C ALA A 128 -9.60 -16.89 -0.51
N ASP A 129 -10.75 -17.06 0.14
CA ASP A 129 -10.86 -16.87 1.58
C ASP A 129 -9.93 -17.86 2.29
N ASP A 130 -9.27 -17.40 3.36
CA ASP A 130 -8.38 -18.20 4.22
C ASP A 130 -7.21 -18.87 3.46
N GLU A 131 -6.77 -18.32 2.31
CA GLU A 131 -5.71 -18.92 1.47
C GLU A 131 -4.31 -18.85 2.10
N PHE A 132 -4.07 -17.89 2.99
CA PHE A 132 -2.77 -17.68 3.62
C PHE A 132 -2.87 -17.72 5.14
N ASP A 133 -1.88 -18.31 5.81
CA ASP A 133 -1.79 -18.23 7.29
C ASP A 133 -1.75 -16.79 7.79
N MET A 134 -1.08 -15.90 7.03
CA MET A 134 -0.88 -14.51 7.41
C MET A 134 -0.92 -13.58 6.19
N ALA A 135 -1.60 -12.44 6.31
CA ALA A 135 -1.46 -11.32 5.39
C ALA A 135 -0.70 -10.17 6.07
N THR A 136 0.21 -9.55 5.35
CA THR A 136 1.05 -8.45 5.86
C THR A 136 0.85 -7.18 5.05
N ALA A 137 0.94 -6.01 5.71
CA ALA A 137 1.04 -4.70 5.08
C ALA A 137 1.99 -3.83 5.92
N ILE A 138 3.23 -3.70 5.45
CA ILE A 138 4.31 -3.06 6.20
C ILE A 138 4.62 -1.70 5.58
N GLU A 139 4.19 -0.61 6.26
CA GLU A 139 4.33 0.77 5.76
C GLU A 139 3.58 0.99 4.42
N VAL A 140 2.35 0.53 4.36
CA VAL A 140 1.49 0.55 3.15
C VAL A 140 0.21 1.33 3.38
N LEU A 141 -0.49 1.07 4.51
CA LEU A 141 -1.85 1.59 4.74
C LEU A 141 -1.91 3.12 4.75
N GLU A 142 -0.83 3.81 5.10
CA GLU A 142 -0.74 5.27 5.03
C GLU A 142 -0.82 5.83 3.62
N HIS A 143 -0.55 5.01 2.61
CA HIS A 143 -0.57 5.38 1.19
C HIS A 143 -1.86 4.99 0.47
N VAL A 144 -2.63 4.06 1.03
CA VAL A 144 -3.81 3.50 0.38
C VAL A 144 -5.03 4.41 0.58
N PRO A 145 -5.73 4.83 -0.48
CA PRO A 145 -6.92 5.69 -0.35
C PRO A 145 -8.09 5.04 0.41
N GLN A 146 -8.17 3.71 0.41
CA GLN A 146 -9.26 2.93 1.03
C GLN A 146 -8.70 1.86 1.98
N PRO A 147 -8.10 2.25 3.12
CA PRO A 147 -7.42 1.32 4.01
C PRO A 147 -8.35 0.29 4.66
N GLU A 148 -9.62 0.66 4.92
CA GLU A 148 -10.62 -0.26 5.46
C GLU A 148 -10.96 -1.38 4.48
N GLN A 149 -11.07 -1.07 3.19
CA GLN A 149 -11.33 -2.08 2.15
C GLN A 149 -10.13 -3.00 1.98
N THR A 150 -8.91 -2.45 1.97
CA THR A 150 -7.67 -3.23 1.96
C THR A 150 -7.59 -4.17 3.15
N LEU A 151 -7.86 -3.68 4.36
CA LEU A 151 -7.87 -4.51 5.56
C LEU A 151 -8.96 -5.59 5.55
N ALA A 152 -10.13 -5.30 4.97
CA ALA A 152 -11.19 -6.29 4.79
C ALA A 152 -10.77 -7.43 3.85
N GLU A 153 -10.12 -7.11 2.72
CA GLU A 153 -9.58 -8.10 1.81
C GLU A 153 -8.43 -8.90 2.43
N MET A 154 -7.51 -8.24 3.12
CA MET A 154 -6.45 -8.91 3.86
C MET A 154 -7.01 -9.87 4.93
N ALA A 155 -8.05 -9.45 5.66
CA ALA A 155 -8.70 -10.30 6.66
C ALA A 155 -9.50 -11.46 6.03
N ARG A 156 -10.01 -11.31 4.81
CA ARG A 156 -10.69 -12.36 4.07
C ARG A 156 -9.72 -13.46 3.62
N VAL A 157 -8.56 -13.07 3.12
CA VAL A 157 -7.58 -14.05 2.59
C VAL A 157 -6.66 -14.64 3.65
N ALA A 158 -6.63 -14.07 4.85
CA ALA A 158 -5.81 -14.55 5.96
C ALA A 158 -6.58 -15.49 6.88
N GLU A 159 -6.12 -16.75 6.97
CA GLU A 159 -6.68 -17.75 7.87
C GLU A 159 -6.49 -17.42 9.34
N ARG A 160 -5.34 -16.84 9.71
CA ARG A 160 -4.95 -16.71 11.13
C ARG A 160 -4.57 -15.30 11.56
N TYR A 161 -3.74 -14.60 10.79
CA TYR A 161 -3.13 -13.36 11.27
C TYR A 161 -3.06 -12.26 10.22
N LEU A 162 -3.21 -11.03 10.70
CA LEU A 162 -2.71 -9.83 10.02
C LEU A 162 -1.48 -9.32 10.77
N LEU A 163 -0.41 -8.97 10.05
CA LEU A 163 0.75 -8.26 10.57
C LEU A 163 0.89 -6.93 9.82
N VAL A 164 0.63 -5.83 10.52
CA VAL A 164 0.56 -4.51 9.90
C VAL A 164 1.41 -3.49 10.63
N SER A 165 2.02 -2.57 9.88
CA SER A 165 2.75 -1.44 10.44
C SER A 165 2.40 -0.13 9.77
N VAL A 166 2.47 0.96 10.54
CA VAL A 166 2.29 2.34 10.05
C VAL A 166 3.19 3.30 10.82
N PRO A 167 3.55 4.46 10.24
CA PRO A 167 4.16 5.56 10.97
C PRO A 167 3.24 6.04 12.08
N ARG A 168 3.81 6.27 13.28
CA ARG A 168 3.04 6.71 14.45
C ARG A 168 2.91 8.22 14.52
N GLU A 169 1.70 8.73 14.35
CA GLU A 169 1.41 10.16 14.49
C GLU A 169 1.10 10.56 15.95
N PRO A 170 1.45 11.77 16.37
CA PRO A 170 2.13 12.85 15.61
C PRO A 170 3.66 12.74 15.58
N ILE A 171 4.23 11.67 16.14
CA ILE A 171 5.69 11.50 16.31
C ILE A 171 6.41 11.55 14.96
N TRP A 172 5.86 10.90 13.94
CA TRP A 172 6.43 10.87 12.58
C TRP A 172 6.62 12.28 12.02
N ARG A 173 5.61 13.14 12.12
CA ARG A 173 5.68 14.54 11.68
C ARG A 173 6.70 15.34 12.47
N ILE A 174 6.75 15.18 13.80
CA ILE A 174 7.72 15.85 14.65
C ILE A 174 9.15 15.48 14.26
N VAL A 175 9.42 14.19 14.02
CA VAL A 175 10.74 13.71 13.57
C VAL A 175 11.10 14.28 12.20
N ASN A 176 10.16 14.32 11.27
CA ASN A 176 10.37 14.92 9.95
C ASN A 176 10.73 16.40 10.05
N MET A 177 10.00 17.18 10.84
CA MET A 177 10.31 18.60 11.06
C MET A 177 11.66 18.78 11.77
N ALA A 178 11.97 17.98 12.78
CA ALA A 178 13.21 18.05 13.51
C ALA A 178 14.46 17.80 12.63
N ARG A 179 14.33 16.96 11.59
CA ARG A 179 15.39 16.74 10.57
C ARG A 179 15.39 17.75 9.42
N GLY A 180 14.54 18.78 9.48
CA GLY A 180 14.43 19.81 8.44
C GLY A 180 13.60 19.42 7.22
N ALA A 181 12.86 18.29 7.29
CA ALA A 181 12.07 17.79 6.16
C ALA A 181 10.59 18.20 6.26
N TYR A 182 9.97 18.44 5.10
CA TYR A 182 8.52 18.61 4.93
C TYR A 182 7.87 19.73 5.76
N TRP A 183 8.59 20.84 6.05
CA TRP A 183 8.07 21.97 6.84
C TRP A 183 6.80 22.58 6.27
N LYS A 184 6.67 22.67 4.94
CA LYS A 184 5.49 23.24 4.27
C LYS A 184 4.22 22.42 4.52
N THR A 185 4.35 21.12 4.77
CA THR A 185 3.27 20.18 5.03
C THR A 185 3.20 19.75 6.49
N LEU A 186 3.78 20.56 7.41
CA LEU A 186 3.84 20.27 8.84
C LEU A 186 4.38 18.86 9.13
N GLY A 187 5.46 18.50 8.47
CA GLY A 187 6.14 17.22 8.62
C GLY A 187 5.46 16.02 7.94
N ASN A 188 4.34 16.23 7.21
CA ASN A 188 3.70 15.15 6.46
C ASN A 188 4.57 14.71 5.30
N THR A 189 4.80 13.40 5.18
CA THR A 189 5.51 12.81 4.06
C THR A 189 4.62 12.84 2.81
N PRO A 190 5.13 13.22 1.63
CA PRO A 190 4.38 13.12 0.38
C PRO A 190 3.84 11.70 0.18
N GLY A 191 2.59 11.59 -0.23
CA GLY A 191 1.91 10.30 -0.42
C GLY A 191 1.29 9.68 0.84
N HIS A 192 1.53 10.23 2.05
CA HIS A 192 0.78 9.81 3.24
C HIS A 192 -0.59 10.49 3.24
N VAL A 193 -1.61 9.75 2.84
CA VAL A 193 -3.02 10.20 2.84
C VAL A 193 -3.72 9.85 4.15
N ASN A 194 -3.26 8.82 4.85
CA ASN A 194 -3.80 8.38 6.14
C ASN A 194 -2.79 8.59 7.27
N HIS A 195 -3.34 8.85 8.47
CA HIS A 195 -2.53 9.17 9.65
C HIS A 195 -3.13 8.54 10.89
N TRP A 196 -2.37 7.71 11.60
CA TRP A 196 -2.86 7.08 12.81
C TRP A 196 -1.95 7.32 14.01
N SER A 197 -2.59 7.62 15.13
CA SER A 197 -1.99 7.40 16.43
C SER A 197 -2.00 5.90 16.77
N LYS A 198 -1.21 5.49 17.77
CA LYS A 198 -1.25 4.11 18.26
C LYS A 198 -2.68 3.67 18.67
N VAL A 199 -3.45 4.58 19.27
CA VAL A 199 -4.82 4.29 19.76
C VAL A 199 -5.79 4.13 18.59
N SER A 200 -5.79 5.08 17.63
CA SER A 200 -6.69 5.02 16.48
C SER A 200 -6.37 3.83 15.57
N PHE A 201 -5.08 3.50 15.37
CA PHE A 201 -4.68 2.34 14.60
C PHE A 201 -5.11 1.02 15.25
N LYS A 202 -4.92 0.89 16.57
CA LYS A 202 -5.45 -0.26 17.32
C LYS A 202 -6.97 -0.37 17.17
N SER A 203 -7.70 0.75 17.31
CA SER A 203 -9.17 0.76 17.18
C SER A 203 -9.63 0.32 15.79
N LEU A 204 -8.93 0.73 14.73
CA LEU A 204 -9.20 0.30 13.37
C LEU A 204 -9.03 -1.21 13.24
N LEU A 205 -7.91 -1.77 13.71
CA LEU A 205 -7.59 -3.18 13.57
C LEU A 205 -8.48 -4.12 14.40
N THR A 206 -9.07 -3.64 15.51
CA THR A 206 -10.02 -4.44 16.31
C THR A 206 -11.31 -4.75 15.58
N GLN A 207 -11.60 -4.11 14.45
CA GLN A 207 -12.75 -4.44 13.60
C GLN A 207 -12.54 -5.72 12.76
N TYR A 208 -11.28 -6.15 12.62
CA TYR A 208 -10.90 -7.31 11.80
C TYR A 208 -10.49 -8.53 12.64
N GLY A 209 -10.36 -8.37 13.94
CA GLY A 209 -10.02 -9.45 14.84
C GLY A 209 -9.46 -8.99 16.17
N LYS A 210 -8.97 -9.95 16.94
CA LYS A 210 -8.35 -9.69 18.24
C LYS A 210 -6.91 -9.24 18.08
N VAL A 211 -6.59 -8.02 18.52
CA VAL A 211 -5.20 -7.56 18.61
C VAL A 211 -4.48 -8.38 19.69
N GLU A 212 -3.57 -9.26 19.27
CA GLU A 212 -2.82 -10.12 20.19
C GLU A 212 -1.57 -9.40 20.71
N GLU A 213 -0.85 -8.70 19.84
CA GLU A 213 0.39 -8.04 20.21
C GLU A 213 0.49 -6.66 19.56
N ILE A 214 1.15 -5.76 20.27
CA ILE A 214 1.52 -4.43 19.77
C ILE A 214 3.00 -4.19 20.05
N ARG A 215 3.75 -3.85 19.01
CA ARG A 215 5.10 -3.32 19.11
C ARG A 215 5.11 -1.86 18.70
N SER A 216 5.98 -1.09 19.31
CA SER A 216 6.06 0.36 19.02
C SER A 216 7.52 0.77 18.85
N PRO A 217 8.28 0.16 17.90
CA PRO A 217 9.61 0.64 17.59
C PRO A 217 9.52 2.08 17.12
N PHE A 218 10.37 2.94 17.64
CA PHE A 218 10.31 4.36 17.30
C PHE A 218 10.75 4.59 15.84
N PRO A 219 10.00 5.34 15.03
CA PRO A 219 8.75 6.05 15.27
C PRO A 219 7.48 5.32 14.72
N TRP A 220 7.43 4.00 14.70
CA TRP A 220 6.35 3.19 14.11
C TRP A 220 5.42 2.57 15.15
N THR A 221 4.31 2.04 14.67
CA THR A 221 3.41 1.14 15.40
C THR A 221 3.15 -0.10 14.56
N MET A 222 3.30 -1.28 15.16
CA MET A 222 3.07 -2.59 14.54
C MET A 222 2.06 -3.37 15.35
N LEU A 223 1.15 -4.07 14.67
CA LEU A 223 0.14 -4.92 15.31
C LEU A 223 0.14 -6.31 14.69
N LEU A 224 0.09 -7.32 15.55
CA LEU A 224 -0.30 -8.68 15.19
C LEU A 224 -1.76 -8.87 15.63
N VAL A 225 -2.62 -9.17 14.67
CA VAL A 225 -4.06 -9.33 14.87
C VAL A 225 -4.43 -10.76 14.50
N ARG A 226 -5.07 -11.49 15.38
CA ARG A 226 -5.69 -12.78 15.07
C ARG A 226 -7.03 -12.50 14.41
N VAL A 227 -7.19 -12.95 13.18
CA VAL A 227 -8.44 -12.77 12.41
C VAL A 227 -9.58 -13.55 13.08
N ASP A 228 -10.77 -12.96 13.14
CA ASP A 228 -11.96 -13.64 13.63
C ASP A 228 -12.45 -14.65 12.60
N GLN A 229 -12.48 -15.92 12.94
CA GLN A 229 -13.02 -17.01 12.12
C GLN A 229 -14.54 -16.92 12.05
N GLY A 230 -15.12 -16.92 10.83
CA GLY A 230 -16.57 -17.01 10.64
C GLY A 230 -17.28 -15.73 10.27
N ARG A 231 -16.63 -14.87 9.51
CA ARG A 231 -17.28 -13.71 8.85
C ARG A 231 -17.96 -14.10 7.55
#